data_95d450fe1934e4a9bb87b1e1fca74101
#
_entry.id   95d450fe1934e4a9bb87b1e1fca74101
#
_cell.length_a   1.000
_cell.length_b   1.000
_cell.length_c   1.000
_cell.angle_alpha   90.00
_cell.angle_beta   90.00
_cell.angle_gamma   90.00
#
_symmetry.space_group_name_H-M   'P 1'
#
loop_
_entity.id
_entity.type
_entity.pdbx_description
1 polymer ?
#
loop_
_entity_poly.entity_id
_entity_poly.type
_entity_poly.pdbx_seq_one_letter_code
_entity_poly.pdbx_strand_id
1 'polypeptide(L)'
;MLSDIEIAQQATLLPVKEVAAQIGIAEDELEFYGKYKAKLSDELSARVSANPDGKLILVTAINPTPAGEGKTTTTAGLGQAMAKIGKKAIIALREPSLGPVFGIKGGAAGGGYAQVLPMEDINLHFTGDMHAITSANNLCCAMLDNHIQQGNALGIDPRRILFKRCLDMNDRALRNIIVGLGGKVNGVPREDHFIITVASEVMAILCLASDTEDLKRRLGSILVAYTYSGEPVYARDLKADGAMTALLKDAIKPNLVQTLEGTPAIVHGGPFANIAHGCNSVRATKLALKLADYCITEAGFGSDLGAEKFLDIKCRFAGLKPSAIVLVATCRALKYNGGVPKAEVSSENLDALKAGIVNLGVHIANMRKYNVPVVVAINRFGTDSDAELGYIEEYCKANGADFALSEVFGKGGDGGVELAKKVVEACEKPSDFKPLYPDELTVKEKIDAIAKNIYGAARVNYTTQAEKAIAEVQKLGADKMPVCIAKTQYSLSDDPTLLGAPKDFEITVRNVSLSNGAGFVVVYTGDIMTMPGLPKAPAAHNIDVNGDGEITGLF
;
A
#
# COMPACT_ATOMS: atom_id res chain seq x y z
N MET A 1 26.68 14.64 -1.45
CA MET A 1 26.03 13.54 -0.71
C MET A 1 25.84 12.43 -1.73
N LEU A 2 26.17 11.18 -1.37
CA LEU A 2 25.93 10.03 -2.25
C LEU A 2 24.44 9.89 -2.55
N SER A 3 24.10 9.39 -3.73
CA SER A 3 22.71 9.02 -4.09
C SER A 3 22.29 7.75 -3.34
N ASP A 4 20.98 7.47 -3.32
CA ASP A 4 20.44 6.28 -2.62
C ASP A 4 21.02 4.99 -3.18
N ILE A 5 21.18 4.88 -4.52
CA ILE A 5 21.79 3.70 -5.16
C ILE A 5 23.28 3.58 -4.82
N GLU A 6 24.06 4.68 -4.79
CA GLU A 6 25.48 4.63 -4.40
C GLU A 6 25.65 4.19 -2.94
N ILE A 7 24.79 4.65 -2.03
CA ILE A 7 24.78 4.18 -0.64
C ILE A 7 24.47 2.68 -0.57
N ALA A 8 23.49 2.22 -1.33
CA ALA A 8 23.09 0.81 -1.37
C ALA A 8 24.22 -0.09 -1.91
N GLN A 9 24.90 0.33 -2.99
CA GLN A 9 25.99 -0.43 -3.63
C GLN A 9 27.24 -0.50 -2.75
N GLN A 10 27.51 0.50 -1.91
CA GLN A 10 28.61 0.50 -0.95
C GLN A 10 28.33 -0.31 0.32
N ALA A 11 27.07 -0.77 0.52
CA ALA A 11 26.69 -1.48 1.72
C ALA A 11 27.27 -2.91 1.76
N THR A 12 27.70 -3.34 2.94
CA THR A 12 28.08 -4.73 3.20
C THR A 12 26.87 -5.49 3.74
N LEU A 13 26.26 -6.33 2.92
CA LEU A 13 25.08 -7.11 3.30
C LEU A 13 25.45 -8.41 4.02
N LEU A 14 24.69 -8.75 5.04
CA LEU A 14 24.70 -10.08 5.64
C LEU A 14 24.08 -11.10 4.68
N PRO A 15 24.58 -12.33 4.59
CA PRO A 15 23.84 -13.41 3.95
C PRO A 15 22.44 -13.55 4.58
N VAL A 16 21.42 -13.80 3.75
CA VAL A 16 20.03 -13.82 4.24
C VAL A 16 19.80 -14.89 5.32
N LYS A 17 20.55 -15.97 5.34
CA LYS A 17 20.51 -16.98 6.42
C LYS A 17 20.97 -16.42 7.78
N GLU A 18 21.91 -15.49 7.78
CA GLU A 18 22.35 -14.81 9.02
C GLU A 18 21.28 -13.82 9.51
N VAL A 19 20.62 -13.12 8.58
CA VAL A 19 19.47 -12.28 8.89
C VAL A 19 18.32 -13.12 9.48
N ALA A 20 18.04 -14.27 8.88
CA ALA A 20 17.02 -15.23 9.36
C ALA A 20 17.34 -15.75 10.78
N ALA A 21 18.60 -16.09 11.04
CA ALA A 21 19.04 -16.57 12.35
C ALA A 21 18.81 -15.58 13.47
N GLN A 22 18.93 -14.24 13.21
CA GLN A 22 18.65 -13.19 14.20
C GLN A 22 17.21 -13.24 14.77
N ILE A 23 16.28 -13.77 13.98
CA ILE A 23 14.86 -13.86 14.32
C ILE A 23 14.38 -15.30 14.53
N GLY A 24 15.31 -16.24 14.67
CA GLY A 24 15.03 -17.64 15.00
C GLY A 24 14.41 -18.44 13.86
N ILE A 25 14.74 -18.11 12.62
CA ILE A 25 14.38 -18.89 11.43
C ILE A 25 15.54 -19.82 11.08
N ALA A 26 15.25 -21.10 10.89
CA ALA A 26 16.22 -22.11 10.48
C ALA A 26 16.49 -22.06 8.96
N GLU A 27 17.65 -22.55 8.54
CA GLU A 27 18.06 -22.48 7.12
C GLU A 27 17.14 -23.31 6.20
N ASP A 28 16.60 -24.42 6.69
CA ASP A 28 15.64 -25.28 5.98
C ASP A 28 14.23 -24.71 5.86
N GLU A 29 13.94 -23.60 6.58
CA GLU A 29 12.71 -22.84 6.45
C GLU A 29 12.80 -21.71 5.39
N LEU A 30 13.94 -21.61 4.70
CA LEU A 30 14.23 -20.60 3.67
C LEU A 30 14.27 -21.24 2.27
N GLU A 31 13.59 -20.61 1.32
CA GLU A 31 13.76 -20.86 -0.11
C GLU A 31 14.63 -19.75 -0.70
N PHE A 32 15.90 -20.04 -0.97
CA PHE A 32 16.88 -19.04 -1.38
C PHE A 32 16.66 -18.51 -2.79
N TYR A 33 16.70 -17.19 -2.93
CA TYR A 33 16.74 -16.45 -4.18
C TYR A 33 18.07 -15.68 -4.27
N GLY A 34 19.18 -16.41 -4.28
CA GLY A 34 20.53 -15.89 -4.17
C GLY A 34 20.99 -15.71 -2.72
N LYS A 35 22.03 -14.89 -2.51
CA LYS A 35 22.71 -14.78 -1.22
C LYS A 35 21.96 -13.90 -0.20
N TYR A 36 21.19 -12.90 -0.67
CA TYR A 36 20.69 -11.80 0.14
C TYR A 36 19.18 -11.74 0.27
N LYS A 37 18.46 -12.65 -0.37
CA LYS A 37 16.99 -12.73 -0.32
C LYS A 37 16.51 -14.18 -0.30
N ALA A 38 15.41 -14.43 0.38
CA ALA A 38 14.77 -15.75 0.43
C ALA A 38 13.27 -15.61 0.66
N LYS A 39 12.50 -16.58 0.19
CA LYS A 39 11.11 -16.76 0.59
C LYS A 39 11.04 -17.52 1.91
N LEU A 40 10.01 -17.18 2.70
CA LEU A 40 9.71 -17.81 3.99
C LEU A 40 8.69 -18.91 3.79
N SER A 41 9.01 -20.12 4.24
CA SER A 41 8.21 -21.32 3.99
C SER A 41 6.89 -21.36 4.76
N ASP A 42 5.97 -22.24 4.35
CA ASP A 42 4.72 -22.48 5.07
C ASP A 42 4.97 -23.24 6.37
N GLU A 43 6.00 -24.09 6.43
CA GLU A 43 6.44 -24.81 7.63
C GLU A 43 6.87 -23.84 8.74
N LEU A 44 7.59 -22.77 8.40
CA LEU A 44 7.91 -21.69 9.33
C LEU A 44 6.63 -21.09 9.91
N SER A 45 5.67 -20.74 9.04
CA SER A 45 4.40 -20.14 9.47
C SER A 45 3.63 -21.05 10.43
N ALA A 46 3.62 -22.36 10.17
CA ALA A 46 3.01 -23.36 11.04
C ALA A 46 3.73 -23.47 12.38
N ARG A 47 5.08 -23.55 12.37
CA ARG A 47 5.89 -23.68 13.60
C ARG A 47 5.71 -22.51 14.55
N VAL A 48 5.68 -21.28 14.03
CA VAL A 48 5.58 -20.07 14.88
C VAL A 48 4.15 -19.66 15.21
N SER A 49 3.14 -20.34 14.67
CA SER A 49 1.72 -19.97 14.79
C SER A 49 1.24 -19.80 16.24
N ALA A 50 1.78 -20.61 17.18
CA ALA A 50 1.45 -20.57 18.60
C ALA A 50 2.23 -19.49 19.38
N ASN A 51 3.22 -18.82 18.79
CA ASN A 51 3.95 -17.77 19.47
C ASN A 51 3.02 -16.59 19.81
N PRO A 52 3.27 -15.87 20.92
CA PRO A 52 2.55 -14.63 21.18
C PRO A 52 2.82 -13.60 20.08
N ASP A 53 1.85 -12.74 19.82
CA ASP A 53 2.05 -11.63 18.89
C ASP A 53 2.89 -10.53 19.56
N GLY A 54 3.84 -10.01 18.80
CA GLY A 54 4.53 -8.76 19.13
C GLY A 54 3.62 -7.53 18.97
N LYS A 55 4.16 -6.36 19.22
CA LYS A 55 3.48 -5.08 19.09
C LYS A 55 3.44 -4.64 17.62
N LEU A 56 2.25 -4.35 17.10
CA LEU A 56 2.07 -3.85 15.72
C LEU A 56 2.14 -2.33 15.69
N ILE A 57 3.07 -1.78 14.94
CA ILE A 57 3.28 -0.35 14.73
C ILE A 57 2.93 -0.01 13.29
N LEU A 58 1.95 0.89 13.10
CA LEU A 58 1.59 1.41 11.78
C LEU A 58 2.28 2.75 11.55
N VAL A 59 3.08 2.86 10.50
CA VAL A 59 3.64 4.13 10.00
C VAL A 59 2.76 4.66 8.88
N THR A 60 2.29 5.88 9.03
CA THR A 60 1.49 6.60 8.04
C THR A 60 1.98 8.05 7.94
N ALA A 61 1.30 8.91 7.19
CA ALA A 61 1.65 10.33 7.05
C ALA A 61 0.42 11.22 6.93
N ILE A 62 0.64 12.51 6.98
CA ILE A 62 -0.33 13.51 6.50
C ILE A 62 -0.55 13.38 4.99
N ASN A 63 -1.44 14.18 4.39
CA ASN A 63 -1.65 14.15 2.94
C ASN A 63 -0.31 14.32 2.21
N PRO A 64 0.00 13.46 1.21
CA PRO A 64 1.24 13.57 0.47
C PRO A 64 1.33 14.88 -0.31
N THR A 65 2.55 15.41 -0.36
CA THR A 65 2.88 16.59 -1.14
C THR A 65 3.84 16.24 -2.28
N PRO A 66 4.04 17.12 -3.25
CA PRO A 66 5.03 16.89 -4.31
C PRO A 66 6.48 16.76 -3.80
N ALA A 67 6.75 17.10 -2.54
CA ALA A 67 8.08 16.96 -1.92
C ALA A 67 8.31 15.57 -1.31
N GLY A 68 7.24 14.83 -1.04
CA GLY A 68 7.28 13.56 -0.30
C GLY A 68 7.47 13.74 1.21
N GLU A 69 6.94 12.83 2.01
CA GLU A 69 7.00 12.89 3.49
C GLU A 69 8.03 11.94 4.09
N GLY A 70 8.52 10.97 3.30
CA GLY A 70 9.55 10.01 3.73
C GLY A 70 9.02 8.90 4.65
N LYS A 71 7.80 8.39 4.42
CA LYS A 71 7.24 7.27 5.21
C LYS A 71 8.12 6.04 5.22
N THR A 72 8.49 5.52 4.05
CA THR A 72 9.29 4.29 3.95
C THR A 72 10.67 4.46 4.57
N THR A 73 11.29 5.63 4.37
CA THR A 73 12.55 6.01 5.04
C THR A 73 12.39 6.01 6.56
N THR A 74 11.32 6.62 7.08
CA THR A 74 11.01 6.61 8.51
C THR A 74 10.75 5.19 9.02
N THR A 75 10.04 4.36 8.24
CA THR A 75 9.75 2.96 8.61
C THR A 75 11.04 2.13 8.70
N ALA A 76 11.90 2.22 7.70
CA ALA A 76 13.19 1.53 7.68
C ALA A 76 14.10 2.03 8.82
N GLY A 77 14.24 3.35 8.95
CA GLY A 77 15.05 3.97 10.00
C GLY A 77 14.54 3.69 11.42
N LEU A 78 13.21 3.63 11.63
CA LEU A 78 12.64 3.24 12.93
C LEU A 78 12.99 1.79 13.25
N GLY A 79 12.95 0.87 12.27
CA GLY A 79 13.38 -0.52 12.49
C GLY A 79 14.85 -0.61 12.88
N GLN A 80 15.73 0.12 12.18
CA GLN A 80 17.15 0.22 12.55
C GLN A 80 17.34 0.82 13.96
N ALA A 81 16.59 1.88 14.29
CA ALA A 81 16.65 2.52 15.59
C ALA A 81 16.15 1.61 16.74
N MET A 82 15.13 0.78 16.48
CA MET A 82 14.70 -0.24 17.45
C MET A 82 15.84 -1.20 17.80
N ALA A 83 16.61 -1.65 16.80
CA ALA A 83 17.79 -2.49 17.03
C ALA A 83 18.87 -1.75 17.86
N LYS A 84 19.11 -0.45 17.61
CA LYS A 84 20.04 0.37 18.41
C LYS A 84 19.68 0.45 19.89
N ILE A 85 18.40 0.44 20.23
CA ILE A 85 17.92 0.45 21.63
C ILE A 85 17.68 -0.97 22.17
N GLY A 86 18.19 -2.01 21.52
CA GLY A 86 18.13 -3.39 21.95
C GLY A 86 16.75 -4.04 21.84
N LYS A 87 15.87 -3.54 20.98
CA LYS A 87 14.54 -4.12 20.73
C LYS A 87 14.57 -5.00 19.48
N LYS A 88 13.92 -6.17 19.57
CA LYS A 88 13.77 -7.10 18.46
C LYS A 88 12.61 -6.65 17.57
N ALA A 89 12.93 -6.10 16.39
CA ALA A 89 11.95 -5.59 15.45
C ALA A 89 12.10 -6.21 14.06
N ILE A 90 10.98 -6.37 13.37
CA ILE A 90 10.91 -6.72 11.94
C ILE A 90 10.11 -5.65 11.23
N ILE A 91 10.60 -5.24 10.05
CA ILE A 91 9.90 -4.30 9.18
C ILE A 91 9.11 -5.12 8.16
N ALA A 92 7.84 -4.75 7.91
CA ALA A 92 6.99 -5.39 6.90
C ALA A 92 6.52 -4.35 5.87
N LEU A 93 7.01 -4.46 4.63
CA LEU A 93 6.83 -3.48 3.55
C LEU A 93 6.11 -4.07 2.34
N ARG A 94 5.63 -3.16 1.47
CA ARG A 94 5.14 -3.52 0.15
C ARG A 94 6.30 -3.70 -0.83
N GLU A 95 6.10 -4.61 -1.78
CA GLU A 95 6.93 -4.73 -2.97
C GLU A 95 6.60 -3.60 -3.96
N PRO A 96 7.59 -2.89 -4.52
CA PRO A 96 7.34 -1.84 -5.51
C PRO A 96 6.94 -2.43 -6.87
N SER A 97 6.17 -1.65 -7.63
CA SER A 97 5.79 -1.93 -9.02
C SER A 97 6.74 -1.21 -9.99
N LEU A 98 7.05 -1.83 -11.11
CA LEU A 98 7.94 -1.28 -12.13
C LEU A 98 7.42 0.05 -12.70
N GLY A 99 6.11 0.19 -12.88
CA GLY A 99 5.54 1.41 -13.43
C GLY A 99 5.92 2.68 -12.67
N PRO A 100 5.71 2.76 -11.35
CA PRO A 100 6.19 3.86 -10.52
C PRO A 100 7.71 4.04 -10.54
N VAL A 101 8.49 2.96 -10.50
CA VAL A 101 9.96 2.99 -10.50
C VAL A 101 10.49 3.65 -11.77
N PHE A 102 9.98 3.27 -12.94
CA PHE A 102 10.38 3.86 -14.24
C PHE A 102 9.60 5.15 -14.56
N GLY A 103 8.59 5.53 -13.77
CA GLY A 103 7.74 6.70 -13.97
C GLY A 103 8.23 7.96 -13.27
N ILE A 104 7.64 8.29 -12.13
CA ILE A 104 7.85 9.56 -11.41
C ILE A 104 8.56 9.36 -10.07
N LYS A 105 8.32 8.21 -9.43
CA LYS A 105 8.80 7.94 -8.07
C LYS A 105 9.92 6.94 -8.08
N GLY A 106 10.87 7.19 -7.18
CA GLY A 106 11.78 6.18 -6.69
C GLY A 106 11.07 4.97 -6.10
N GLY A 107 11.82 3.90 -5.94
CA GLY A 107 11.34 2.64 -5.39
C GLY A 107 10.86 2.76 -3.95
N ALA A 108 10.26 1.67 -3.45
CA ALA A 108 9.72 1.59 -2.09
C ALA A 108 10.73 1.07 -1.06
N ALA A 109 12.04 1.27 -1.30
CA ALA A 109 13.10 0.72 -0.44
C ALA A 109 13.55 1.68 0.71
N GLY A 110 13.00 2.88 0.80
CA GLY A 110 13.48 3.94 1.70
C GLY A 110 14.50 4.84 0.99
N GLY A 111 15.33 5.58 1.73
CA GLY A 111 16.34 6.48 1.17
C GLY A 111 17.43 6.86 2.17
N GLY A 112 18.55 7.40 1.66
CA GLY A 112 19.72 7.71 2.45
C GLY A 112 20.26 6.49 3.19
N TYR A 113 20.55 6.66 4.46
CA TYR A 113 21.01 5.58 5.35
C TYR A 113 19.91 4.74 5.99
N ALA A 114 18.65 4.97 5.60
CA ALA A 114 17.48 4.21 6.06
C ALA A 114 16.82 3.50 4.87
N GLN A 115 17.48 2.46 4.36
CA GLN A 115 17.06 1.67 3.20
C GLN A 115 16.90 0.20 3.53
N VAL A 116 16.01 -0.47 2.77
CA VAL A 116 15.88 -1.94 2.71
C VAL A 116 16.62 -2.45 1.48
N LEU A 117 17.45 -3.45 1.65
CA LEU A 117 18.38 -3.96 0.65
C LEU A 117 18.18 -5.47 0.40
N PRO A 118 18.50 -5.98 -0.79
CA PRO A 118 19.15 -5.32 -1.93
C PRO A 118 18.17 -4.43 -2.72
N MET A 119 18.46 -3.14 -2.83
CA MET A 119 17.57 -2.14 -3.40
C MET A 119 17.28 -2.37 -4.89
N GLU A 120 18.30 -2.74 -5.67
CA GLU A 120 18.16 -3.00 -7.11
C GLU A 120 17.17 -4.15 -7.36
N ASP A 121 17.35 -5.28 -6.68
CA ASP A 121 16.49 -6.45 -6.82
C ASP A 121 15.04 -6.12 -6.42
N ILE A 122 14.86 -5.43 -5.29
CA ILE A 122 13.52 -5.06 -4.79
C ILE A 122 12.79 -4.17 -5.80
N ASN A 123 13.48 -3.21 -6.41
CA ASN A 123 12.87 -2.24 -7.32
C ASN A 123 12.70 -2.73 -8.76
N LEU A 124 13.40 -3.80 -9.17
CA LEU A 124 13.34 -4.33 -10.53
C LEU A 124 12.68 -5.72 -10.57
N HIS A 125 13.46 -6.78 -10.50
CA HIS A 125 12.97 -8.16 -10.51
C HIS A 125 13.33 -8.85 -9.21
N PHE A 126 12.44 -8.77 -8.23
CA PHE A 126 12.72 -9.21 -6.87
C PHE A 126 12.78 -10.75 -6.75
N THR A 127 11.63 -11.40 -6.66
CA THR A 127 11.50 -12.86 -6.57
C THR A 127 10.46 -13.43 -7.56
N GLY A 128 9.95 -12.57 -8.44
CA GLY A 128 9.01 -12.95 -9.48
C GLY A 128 7.54 -12.80 -9.10
N ASP A 129 7.21 -12.24 -7.94
CA ASP A 129 5.82 -12.13 -7.46
C ASP A 129 4.96 -11.27 -8.39
N MET A 130 5.46 -10.12 -8.86
CA MET A 130 4.75 -9.25 -9.81
C MET A 130 4.47 -9.96 -11.14
N HIS A 131 5.43 -10.73 -11.66
CA HIS A 131 5.25 -11.53 -12.86
C HIS A 131 4.20 -12.64 -12.65
N ALA A 132 4.24 -13.34 -11.52
CA ALA A 132 3.28 -14.39 -11.19
C ALA A 132 1.85 -13.84 -11.11
N ILE A 133 1.65 -12.68 -10.48
CA ILE A 133 0.36 -11.99 -10.38
C ILE A 133 -0.13 -11.58 -11.76
N THR A 134 0.73 -10.95 -12.58
CA THR A 134 0.41 -10.59 -13.96
C THR A 134 -0.01 -11.80 -14.78
N SER A 135 0.74 -12.91 -14.66
CA SER A 135 0.46 -14.15 -15.39
C SER A 135 -0.86 -14.77 -14.95
N ALA A 136 -1.14 -14.86 -13.65
CA ALA A 136 -2.39 -15.41 -13.12
C ALA A 136 -3.60 -14.58 -13.55
N ASN A 137 -3.49 -13.25 -13.49
CA ASN A 137 -4.54 -12.34 -13.94
C ASN A 137 -4.83 -12.53 -15.43
N ASN A 138 -3.80 -12.52 -16.26
CA ASN A 138 -3.95 -12.60 -17.71
C ASN A 138 -4.36 -14.01 -18.17
N LEU A 139 -4.02 -15.07 -17.44
CA LEU A 139 -4.56 -16.41 -17.67
C LEU A 139 -6.08 -16.42 -17.55
N CYS A 140 -6.64 -15.81 -16.51
CA CYS A 140 -8.09 -15.70 -16.34
C CYS A 140 -8.74 -14.96 -17.50
N CYS A 141 -8.15 -13.84 -17.98
CA CYS A 141 -8.62 -13.13 -19.17
C CYS A 141 -8.57 -14.00 -20.43
N ALA A 142 -7.48 -14.74 -20.62
CA ALA A 142 -7.34 -15.64 -21.78
C ALA A 142 -8.36 -16.78 -21.74
N MET A 143 -8.61 -17.37 -20.56
CA MET A 143 -9.61 -18.42 -20.39
C MET A 143 -11.03 -17.89 -20.63
N LEU A 144 -11.34 -16.66 -20.21
CA LEU A 144 -12.62 -16.01 -20.48
C LEU A 144 -12.84 -15.81 -21.98
N ASP A 145 -11.88 -15.22 -22.70
CA ASP A 145 -11.98 -15.00 -24.15
C ASP A 145 -12.02 -16.33 -24.92
N ASN A 146 -11.24 -17.33 -24.50
CA ASN A 146 -11.29 -18.68 -25.05
C ASN A 146 -12.67 -19.34 -24.84
N HIS A 147 -13.28 -19.18 -23.66
CA HIS A 147 -14.62 -19.69 -23.39
C HIS A 147 -15.65 -19.12 -24.36
N ILE A 148 -15.59 -17.80 -24.60
CA ILE A 148 -16.48 -17.14 -25.57
C ILE A 148 -16.23 -17.66 -26.99
N GLN A 149 -14.98 -17.80 -27.42
CA GLN A 149 -14.58 -18.30 -28.73
C GLN A 149 -15.01 -19.76 -28.97
N GLN A 150 -14.96 -20.61 -27.94
CA GLN A 150 -15.23 -22.05 -28.04
C GLN A 150 -16.70 -22.42 -27.81
N GLY A 151 -17.61 -21.48 -28.07
CA GLY A 151 -19.05 -21.74 -28.05
C GLY A 151 -19.83 -21.12 -26.89
N ASN A 152 -19.15 -20.42 -25.97
CA ASN A 152 -19.77 -19.60 -24.93
C ASN A 152 -20.91 -20.31 -24.16
N ALA A 153 -20.64 -21.53 -23.66
CA ALA A 153 -21.64 -22.34 -22.98
C ALA A 153 -22.28 -21.66 -21.75
N LEU A 154 -21.57 -20.73 -21.09
CA LEU A 154 -22.10 -19.92 -19.99
C LEU A 154 -22.97 -18.75 -20.46
N GLY A 155 -23.02 -18.45 -21.75
CA GLY A 155 -23.80 -17.35 -22.29
C GLY A 155 -23.28 -15.97 -21.85
N ILE A 156 -21.96 -15.79 -21.73
CA ILE A 156 -21.32 -14.51 -21.37
C ILE A 156 -21.64 -13.45 -22.43
N ASP A 157 -22.10 -12.28 -21.97
CA ASP A 157 -22.25 -11.11 -22.85
C ASP A 157 -20.88 -10.40 -22.99
N PRO A 158 -20.24 -10.39 -24.18
CA PRO A 158 -18.95 -9.76 -24.40
C PRO A 158 -18.90 -8.26 -24.08
N ARG A 159 -20.07 -7.60 -23.99
CA ARG A 159 -20.20 -6.18 -23.62
C ARG A 159 -20.26 -5.96 -22.11
N ARG A 160 -20.34 -7.03 -21.32
CA ARG A 160 -20.47 -6.99 -19.86
C ARG A 160 -19.35 -7.75 -19.16
N ILE A 161 -18.16 -7.73 -19.74
CA ILE A 161 -16.93 -8.25 -19.13
C ILE A 161 -16.36 -7.16 -18.21
N LEU A 162 -16.13 -7.52 -16.95
CA LEU A 162 -15.63 -6.62 -15.90
C LEU A 162 -14.14 -6.79 -15.66
N PHE A 163 -13.66 -8.04 -15.77
CA PHE A 163 -12.27 -8.40 -15.46
C PHE A 163 -11.33 -7.95 -16.56
N LYS A 164 -10.23 -7.29 -16.18
CA LYS A 164 -9.30 -6.59 -17.08
C LYS A 164 -7.95 -7.29 -17.11
N ARG A 165 -7.25 -7.13 -18.23
CA ARG A 165 -5.84 -7.50 -18.36
C ARG A 165 -4.96 -6.62 -17.49
N CYS A 166 -3.76 -7.07 -17.14
CA CYS A 166 -2.81 -6.23 -16.43
C CYS A 166 -1.39 -6.32 -17.00
N LEU A 167 -0.63 -5.27 -16.74
CA LEU A 167 0.79 -5.14 -17.10
C LEU A 167 1.47 -4.31 -16.00
N ASP A 168 2.64 -4.75 -15.52
CA ASP A 168 3.36 -4.01 -14.48
C ASP A 168 4.24 -2.90 -15.07
N MET A 169 3.63 -1.99 -15.83
CA MET A 169 4.27 -0.83 -16.44
C MET A 169 3.24 0.30 -16.62
N ASN A 170 3.71 1.55 -16.59
CA ASN A 170 2.89 2.71 -16.90
C ASN A 170 2.74 2.86 -18.42
N ASP A 171 1.59 2.50 -18.96
CA ASP A 171 1.32 2.60 -20.41
C ASP A 171 -0.10 3.11 -20.69
N ARG A 172 -0.22 4.42 -20.95
CA ARG A 172 -1.52 5.05 -21.21
C ARG A 172 -2.18 4.58 -22.53
N ALA A 173 -1.40 4.06 -23.48
CA ALA A 173 -1.94 3.58 -24.74
C ALA A 173 -2.79 2.31 -24.58
N LEU A 174 -2.59 1.58 -23.49
CA LEU A 174 -3.32 0.35 -23.17
C LEU A 174 -4.60 0.57 -22.36
N ARG A 175 -4.96 1.81 -22.01
CA ARG A 175 -6.17 2.10 -21.22
C ARG A 175 -7.45 1.63 -21.87
N ASN A 176 -7.55 1.79 -23.19
CA ASN A 176 -8.69 1.31 -23.97
C ASN A 176 -8.15 0.71 -25.26
N ILE A 177 -8.43 -0.56 -25.50
CA ILE A 177 -7.95 -1.32 -26.65
C ILE A 177 -9.10 -2.14 -27.24
N ILE A 178 -8.88 -2.69 -28.41
CA ILE A 178 -9.76 -3.70 -29.02
C ILE A 178 -8.99 -5.00 -29.12
N VAL A 179 -9.55 -6.08 -28.59
CA VAL A 179 -9.00 -7.44 -28.70
C VAL A 179 -9.80 -8.27 -29.71
N GLY A 180 -9.26 -9.40 -30.16
CA GLY A 180 -9.95 -10.34 -31.04
C GLY A 180 -10.03 -9.91 -32.52
N LEU A 181 -9.23 -8.93 -32.94
CA LEU A 181 -9.17 -8.52 -34.37
C LEU A 181 -8.42 -9.56 -35.23
N GLY A 182 -8.65 -9.55 -36.54
CA GLY A 182 -7.96 -10.41 -37.52
C GLY A 182 -8.77 -11.63 -37.97
N GLY A 183 -10.09 -11.61 -37.73
CA GLY A 183 -11.03 -12.59 -38.22
C GLY A 183 -11.38 -13.70 -37.21
N LYS A 184 -12.30 -14.57 -37.60
CA LYS A 184 -12.97 -15.56 -36.72
C LYS A 184 -12.02 -16.44 -35.87
N VAL A 185 -10.84 -16.72 -36.37
CA VAL A 185 -9.86 -17.59 -35.68
C VAL A 185 -9.17 -16.90 -34.52
N ASN A 186 -9.25 -15.56 -34.44
CA ASN A 186 -8.55 -14.76 -33.43
C ASN A 186 -9.45 -14.37 -32.24
N GLY A 187 -10.72 -14.75 -32.26
CA GLY A 187 -11.65 -14.47 -31.16
C GLY A 187 -12.82 -13.55 -31.57
N VAL A 188 -13.52 -13.05 -30.57
CA VAL A 188 -14.65 -12.13 -30.72
C VAL A 188 -14.16 -10.71 -30.48
N PRO A 189 -14.25 -9.79 -31.47
CA PRO A 189 -13.84 -8.40 -31.28
C PRO A 189 -14.65 -7.73 -30.16
N ARG A 190 -13.96 -7.14 -29.21
CA ARG A 190 -14.56 -6.39 -28.09
C ARG A 190 -13.59 -5.34 -27.55
N GLU A 191 -14.13 -4.35 -26.85
CA GLU A 191 -13.30 -3.47 -26.03
C GLU A 191 -12.70 -4.25 -24.84
N ASP A 192 -11.47 -3.90 -24.51
CA ASP A 192 -10.78 -4.35 -23.31
C ASP A 192 -9.91 -3.22 -22.77
N HIS A 193 -9.35 -3.44 -21.57
CA HIS A 193 -8.54 -2.46 -20.87
C HIS A 193 -7.38 -3.17 -20.19
N PHE A 194 -6.25 -2.48 -20.09
CA PHE A 194 -5.19 -2.87 -19.17
C PHE A 194 -5.23 -2.00 -17.92
N ILE A 195 -4.96 -2.63 -16.78
CA ILE A 195 -4.65 -1.96 -15.52
C ILE A 195 -3.22 -2.30 -15.13
N ILE A 196 -2.60 -1.49 -14.29
CA ILE A 196 -1.28 -1.85 -13.76
C ILE A 196 -1.45 -3.02 -12.77
N THR A 197 -0.48 -3.95 -12.73
CA THR A 197 -0.56 -5.18 -11.95
C THR A 197 -0.95 -4.93 -10.49
N VAL A 198 -0.40 -3.90 -9.87
CA VAL A 198 -0.67 -3.54 -8.47
C VAL A 198 -2.08 -2.92 -8.23
N ALA A 199 -2.82 -2.64 -9.29
CA ALA A 199 -4.24 -2.25 -9.22
C ALA A 199 -5.20 -3.43 -9.44
N SER A 200 -4.67 -4.63 -9.75
CA SER A 200 -5.49 -5.82 -10.01
C SER A 200 -6.12 -6.37 -8.72
N GLU A 201 -7.29 -6.97 -8.88
CA GLU A 201 -7.94 -7.70 -7.77
C GLU A 201 -7.09 -8.90 -7.31
N VAL A 202 -6.35 -9.54 -8.23
CA VAL A 202 -5.43 -10.64 -7.91
C VAL A 202 -4.34 -10.19 -6.93
N MET A 203 -3.77 -8.99 -7.10
CA MET A 203 -2.83 -8.42 -6.14
C MET A 203 -3.47 -8.20 -4.76
N ALA A 204 -4.68 -7.66 -4.71
CA ALA A 204 -5.40 -7.45 -3.46
C ALA A 204 -5.72 -8.78 -2.77
N ILE A 205 -6.14 -9.78 -3.52
CA ILE A 205 -6.40 -11.14 -3.03
C ILE A 205 -5.13 -11.77 -2.44
N LEU A 206 -4.00 -11.74 -3.14
CA LEU A 206 -2.74 -12.27 -2.64
C LEU A 206 -2.34 -11.64 -1.30
N CYS A 207 -2.56 -10.33 -1.15
CA CYS A 207 -2.25 -9.62 0.08
C CYS A 207 -3.20 -9.90 1.25
N LEU A 208 -4.44 -10.30 0.97
CA LEU A 208 -5.46 -10.57 2.00
C LEU A 208 -5.60 -12.07 2.33
N ALA A 209 -5.13 -12.95 1.46
CA ALA A 209 -5.19 -14.39 1.67
C ALA A 209 -4.38 -14.83 2.89
N SER A 210 -4.96 -15.74 3.68
CA SER A 210 -4.31 -16.34 4.86
C SER A 210 -3.34 -17.49 4.48
N ASP A 211 -3.72 -18.25 3.47
CA ASP A 211 -3.03 -19.44 3.01
C ASP A 211 -3.40 -19.78 1.55
N THR A 212 -2.88 -20.87 1.01
CA THR A 212 -3.12 -21.28 -0.38
C THR A 212 -4.56 -21.68 -0.65
N GLU A 213 -5.27 -22.24 0.34
CA GLU A 213 -6.67 -22.63 0.19
C GLU A 213 -7.58 -21.39 0.15
N ASP A 214 -7.36 -20.44 1.05
CA ASP A 214 -8.04 -19.14 1.03
C ASP A 214 -7.72 -18.37 -0.25
N LEU A 215 -6.47 -18.40 -0.74
CA LEU A 215 -6.08 -17.81 -2.01
C LEU A 215 -6.93 -18.37 -3.15
N LYS A 216 -7.02 -19.70 -3.29
CA LYS A 216 -7.81 -20.38 -4.32
C LYS A 216 -9.29 -20.02 -4.23
N ARG A 217 -9.86 -20.05 -3.03
CA ARG A 217 -11.26 -19.71 -2.79
C ARG A 217 -11.57 -18.27 -3.22
N ARG A 218 -10.70 -17.32 -2.86
CA ARG A 218 -10.82 -15.90 -3.22
C ARG A 218 -10.68 -15.68 -4.73
N LEU A 219 -9.69 -16.30 -5.37
CA LEU A 219 -9.50 -16.24 -6.83
C LEU A 219 -10.73 -16.76 -7.56
N GLY A 220 -11.29 -17.89 -7.12
CA GLY A 220 -12.52 -18.44 -7.68
C GLY A 220 -13.74 -17.53 -7.52
N SER A 221 -13.72 -16.62 -6.55
CA SER A 221 -14.80 -15.68 -6.28
C SER A 221 -14.70 -14.36 -7.04
N ILE A 222 -13.69 -14.15 -7.85
CA ILE A 222 -13.58 -12.96 -8.72
C ILE A 222 -14.78 -12.91 -9.67
N LEU A 223 -15.51 -11.80 -9.67
CA LEU A 223 -16.60 -11.54 -10.61
C LEU A 223 -16.00 -11.08 -11.95
N VAL A 224 -16.06 -11.93 -12.98
CA VAL A 224 -15.39 -11.68 -14.27
C VAL A 224 -16.30 -11.07 -15.33
N ALA A 225 -17.59 -11.41 -15.33
CA ALA A 225 -18.53 -10.96 -16.35
C ALA A 225 -20.00 -11.17 -15.91
N TYR A 226 -20.92 -10.78 -16.80
CA TYR A 226 -22.34 -11.17 -16.72
C TYR A 226 -22.75 -11.91 -17.99
N THR A 227 -23.73 -12.79 -17.84
CA THR A 227 -24.39 -13.47 -18.97
C THR A 227 -25.35 -12.52 -19.69
N TYR A 228 -25.85 -12.91 -20.86
CA TYR A 228 -26.93 -12.19 -21.58
C TYR A 228 -28.22 -12.06 -20.74
N SER A 229 -28.49 -13.01 -19.83
CA SER A 229 -29.61 -12.96 -18.90
C SER A 229 -29.35 -12.09 -17.67
N GLY A 230 -28.11 -11.60 -17.49
CA GLY A 230 -27.73 -10.75 -16.36
C GLY A 230 -27.26 -11.50 -15.13
N GLU A 231 -27.01 -12.82 -15.23
CA GLU A 231 -26.45 -13.61 -14.15
C GLU A 231 -24.93 -13.37 -14.03
N PRO A 232 -24.38 -13.30 -12.78
CA PRO A 232 -22.95 -13.13 -12.57
C PRO A 232 -22.17 -14.38 -12.98
N VAL A 233 -20.98 -14.18 -13.56
CA VAL A 233 -20.01 -15.23 -13.89
C VAL A 233 -18.73 -14.98 -13.08
N TYR A 234 -18.27 -16.01 -12.40
CA TYR A 234 -17.07 -15.96 -11.56
C TYR A 234 -15.92 -16.73 -12.19
N ALA A 235 -14.68 -16.47 -11.74
CA ALA A 235 -13.49 -17.16 -12.24
C ALA A 235 -13.57 -18.70 -12.05
N ARG A 236 -14.22 -19.19 -10.99
CA ARG A 236 -14.49 -20.61 -10.76
C ARG A 236 -15.39 -21.25 -11.82
N ASP A 237 -16.33 -20.49 -12.40
CA ASP A 237 -17.23 -20.98 -13.44
C ASP A 237 -16.45 -21.23 -14.75
N LEU A 238 -15.34 -20.49 -14.95
CA LEU A 238 -14.35 -20.73 -16.01
C LEU A 238 -13.33 -21.81 -15.63
N LYS A 239 -13.36 -22.33 -14.38
CA LYS A 239 -12.35 -23.25 -13.82
C LYS A 239 -10.93 -22.67 -13.83
N ALA A 240 -10.80 -21.35 -13.67
CA ALA A 240 -9.52 -20.65 -13.73
C ALA A 240 -8.77 -20.64 -12.38
N ASP A 241 -9.49 -20.75 -11.28
CA ASP A 241 -8.99 -20.61 -9.91
C ASP A 241 -7.84 -21.55 -9.57
N GLY A 242 -7.91 -22.80 -10.00
CA GLY A 242 -6.84 -23.79 -9.76
C GLY A 242 -5.54 -23.43 -10.47
N ALA A 243 -5.60 -23.08 -11.76
CA ALA A 243 -4.42 -22.71 -12.54
C ALA A 243 -3.84 -21.36 -12.10
N MET A 244 -4.69 -20.38 -11.75
CA MET A 244 -4.25 -19.11 -11.16
C MET A 244 -3.50 -19.36 -9.84
N THR A 245 -4.02 -20.23 -8.97
CA THR A 245 -3.37 -20.59 -7.69
C THR A 245 -2.03 -21.27 -7.93
N ALA A 246 -1.93 -22.16 -8.92
CA ALA A 246 -0.67 -22.82 -9.27
C ALA A 246 0.41 -21.82 -9.71
N LEU A 247 0.05 -20.77 -10.46
CA LEU A 247 0.97 -19.67 -10.82
C LEU A 247 1.41 -18.86 -9.61
N LEU A 248 0.59 -18.76 -8.58
CA LEU A 248 0.82 -17.94 -7.39
C LEU A 248 1.38 -18.73 -6.20
N LYS A 249 1.66 -20.04 -6.34
CA LYS A 249 2.06 -20.90 -5.22
C LYS A 249 3.31 -20.44 -4.48
N ASP A 250 4.26 -19.83 -5.19
CA ASP A 250 5.49 -19.30 -4.60
C ASP A 250 5.34 -17.80 -4.27
N ALA A 251 4.56 -17.07 -5.08
CA ALA A 251 4.28 -15.64 -4.85
C ALA A 251 3.51 -15.37 -3.54
N ILE A 252 2.76 -16.34 -3.00
CA ILE A 252 2.06 -16.19 -1.72
C ILE A 252 3.00 -16.24 -0.51
N LYS A 253 4.24 -16.72 -0.67
CA LYS A 253 5.25 -16.78 0.39
C LYS A 253 5.94 -15.42 0.55
N PRO A 254 6.01 -14.84 1.76
CA PRO A 254 6.70 -13.57 1.98
C PRO A 254 8.20 -13.66 1.71
N ASN A 255 8.81 -12.53 1.36
CA ASN A 255 10.23 -12.41 1.04
C ASN A 255 10.99 -11.77 2.21
N LEU A 256 12.06 -12.44 2.68
CA LEU A 256 12.97 -11.93 3.71
C LEU A 256 14.17 -11.24 3.06
N VAL A 257 14.47 -10.05 3.55
CA VAL A 257 15.61 -9.21 3.23
C VAL A 257 16.08 -8.48 4.50
N GLN A 258 16.88 -7.42 4.36
CA GLN A 258 17.43 -6.66 5.47
C GLN A 258 17.44 -5.16 5.19
N THR A 259 17.57 -4.35 6.25
CA THR A 259 17.93 -2.94 6.09
C THR A 259 19.45 -2.79 5.89
N LEU A 260 19.87 -1.57 5.57
CA LEU A 260 21.29 -1.20 5.45
C LEU A 260 22.09 -1.56 6.71
N GLU A 261 21.50 -1.51 7.89
CA GLU A 261 22.13 -1.86 9.17
C GLU A 261 21.83 -3.31 9.63
N GLY A 262 21.32 -4.16 8.73
CA GLY A 262 21.10 -5.59 9.00
C GLY A 262 19.84 -5.92 9.79
N THR A 263 18.94 -4.98 10.01
CA THR A 263 17.62 -5.28 10.63
C THR A 263 16.77 -6.10 9.66
N PRO A 264 16.14 -7.21 10.10
CA PRO A 264 15.30 -8.03 9.25
C PRO A 264 14.10 -7.26 8.68
N ALA A 265 13.82 -7.45 7.39
CA ALA A 265 12.67 -6.88 6.70
C ALA A 265 11.95 -7.93 5.85
N ILE A 266 10.63 -7.93 5.90
CA ILE A 266 9.77 -8.78 5.07
C ILE A 266 9.10 -7.91 4.04
N VAL A 267 9.32 -8.17 2.75
CA VAL A 267 8.73 -7.43 1.63
C VAL A 267 7.77 -8.36 0.89
N HIS A 268 6.48 -8.01 0.81
CA HIS A 268 5.51 -8.89 0.18
C HIS A 268 4.22 -8.19 -0.24
N GLY A 269 3.89 -8.31 -1.54
CA GLY A 269 2.73 -7.71 -2.17
C GLY A 269 2.78 -6.18 -2.22
N GLY A 270 2.05 -5.58 -3.15
CA GLY A 270 2.14 -4.14 -3.39
C GLY A 270 0.86 -3.48 -3.91
N PRO A 271 -0.34 -3.71 -3.32
CA PRO A 271 -1.58 -3.15 -3.82
C PRO A 271 -1.57 -1.62 -3.71
N PHE A 272 -2.10 -0.93 -4.73
CA PHE A 272 -2.24 0.53 -4.70
C PHE A 272 -3.21 0.98 -3.61
N ALA A 273 -2.85 2.07 -2.92
CA ALA A 273 -3.63 2.61 -1.80
C ALA A 273 -4.83 3.47 -2.21
N ASN A 274 -4.95 3.84 -3.48
CA ASN A 274 -6.08 4.61 -4.00
C ASN A 274 -7.19 3.76 -4.61
N ILE A 275 -6.96 2.45 -4.83
CA ILE A 275 -7.96 1.54 -5.43
C ILE A 275 -8.02 0.18 -4.74
N ALA A 276 -7.08 -0.11 -3.85
CA ALA A 276 -7.04 -1.28 -3.00
C ALA A 276 -6.62 -0.86 -1.58
N HIS A 277 -6.40 -1.83 -0.69
CA HIS A 277 -6.11 -1.52 0.72
C HIS A 277 -4.70 -0.95 0.98
N GLY A 278 -3.81 -0.91 -0.02
CA GLY A 278 -2.56 -0.14 0.03
C GLY A 278 -1.54 -0.55 1.07
N CYS A 279 -1.53 -1.81 1.49
CA CYS A 279 -0.67 -2.34 2.53
C CYS A 279 -0.02 -3.64 2.07
N ASN A 280 1.08 -4.04 2.70
CA ASN A 280 1.69 -5.35 2.48
C ASN A 280 0.73 -6.48 2.91
N SER A 281 1.13 -7.73 2.64
CA SER A 281 0.25 -8.88 2.88
C SER A 281 -0.05 -9.12 4.36
N VAL A 282 -1.20 -9.73 4.61
CA VAL A 282 -1.59 -10.25 5.93
C VAL A 282 -0.57 -11.28 6.43
N ARG A 283 -0.11 -12.18 5.53
CA ARG A 283 0.88 -13.21 5.87
C ARG A 283 2.19 -12.61 6.37
N ALA A 284 2.74 -11.62 5.66
CA ALA A 284 3.97 -10.93 6.06
C ALA A 284 3.83 -10.27 7.44
N THR A 285 2.75 -9.54 7.67
CA THR A 285 2.51 -8.87 8.95
C THR A 285 2.32 -9.86 10.10
N LYS A 286 1.51 -10.92 9.90
CA LYS A 286 1.31 -11.95 10.94
C LYS A 286 2.60 -12.68 11.26
N LEU A 287 3.38 -13.04 10.24
CA LEU A 287 4.65 -13.73 10.45
C LEU A 287 5.66 -12.83 11.20
N ALA A 288 5.75 -11.56 10.86
CA ALA A 288 6.59 -10.60 11.58
C ALA A 288 6.19 -10.48 13.06
N LEU A 289 4.89 -10.46 13.35
CA LEU A 289 4.37 -10.42 14.72
C LEU A 289 4.72 -11.68 15.53
N LYS A 290 4.81 -12.84 14.87
CA LYS A 290 5.16 -14.11 15.54
C LYS A 290 6.66 -14.29 15.77
N LEU A 291 7.49 -13.53 15.07
CA LEU A 291 8.95 -13.66 15.06
C LEU A 291 9.68 -12.58 15.86
N ALA A 292 9.03 -11.45 16.18
CA ALA A 292 9.67 -10.33 16.85
C ALA A 292 8.75 -9.66 17.88
N ASP A 293 9.35 -8.88 18.80
CA ASP A 293 8.61 -8.12 19.82
C ASP A 293 7.86 -6.94 19.18
N TYR A 294 8.36 -6.42 18.04
CA TYR A 294 7.77 -5.30 17.30
C TYR A 294 7.72 -5.60 15.81
N CYS A 295 6.54 -5.43 15.22
CA CYS A 295 6.34 -5.40 13.77
C CYS A 295 6.05 -3.98 13.34
N ILE A 296 6.91 -3.40 12.48
CA ILE A 296 6.76 -2.05 11.95
C ILE A 296 6.31 -2.17 10.50
N THR A 297 5.14 -1.62 10.18
CA THR A 297 4.59 -1.67 8.81
C THR A 297 4.10 -0.30 8.39
N GLU A 298 3.86 -0.13 7.09
CA GLU A 298 3.37 1.13 6.55
C GLU A 298 2.08 0.96 5.74
N ALA A 299 1.35 2.07 5.56
CA ALA A 299 0.24 2.18 4.64
C ALA A 299 0.51 3.26 3.59
N GLY A 300 0.03 3.05 2.35
CA GLY A 300 0.27 3.96 1.24
C GLY A 300 -0.46 5.31 1.39
N PHE A 301 0.11 6.37 0.81
CA PHE A 301 -0.42 7.74 0.87
C PHE A 301 -0.56 8.29 2.30
N GLY A 302 -1.56 9.15 2.53
CA GLY A 302 -1.85 9.74 3.83
C GLY A 302 -2.71 8.85 4.72
N SER A 303 -2.88 9.26 5.98
CA SER A 303 -3.65 8.49 6.94
C SER A 303 -5.15 8.47 6.63
N ASP A 304 -5.63 9.43 5.87
CA ASP A 304 -7.00 9.51 5.36
C ASP A 304 -7.35 8.43 4.32
N LEU A 305 -6.34 7.88 3.64
CA LEU A 305 -6.50 6.82 2.65
C LEU A 305 -5.87 5.50 3.10
N GLY A 306 -4.54 5.48 3.24
CA GLY A 306 -3.83 4.24 3.50
C GLY A 306 -4.04 3.70 4.90
N ALA A 307 -3.91 4.55 5.93
CA ALA A 307 -4.11 4.09 7.31
C ALA A 307 -5.58 3.73 7.58
N GLU A 308 -6.53 4.49 7.05
CA GLU A 308 -7.95 4.15 7.13
C GLU A 308 -8.19 2.73 6.60
N LYS A 309 -7.71 2.40 5.37
CA LYS A 309 -7.87 1.07 4.77
C LYS A 309 -7.10 -0.02 5.50
N PHE A 310 -5.93 0.29 6.04
CA PHE A 310 -5.20 -0.64 6.89
C PHE A 310 -6.02 -1.02 8.12
N LEU A 311 -6.64 -0.04 8.79
CA LEU A 311 -7.41 -0.21 10.02
C LEU A 311 -8.79 -0.82 9.75
N ASP A 312 -9.51 -0.34 8.73
CA ASP A 312 -10.88 -0.75 8.47
C ASP A 312 -11.03 -1.94 7.50
N ILE A 313 -9.99 -2.27 6.71
CA ILE A 313 -9.99 -3.44 5.83
C ILE A 313 -9.03 -4.50 6.33
N LYS A 314 -7.70 -4.23 6.33
CA LYS A 314 -6.69 -5.24 6.64
C LYS A 314 -6.79 -5.74 8.09
N CYS A 315 -6.84 -4.83 9.07
CA CYS A 315 -6.96 -5.21 10.48
C CYS A 315 -8.25 -5.98 10.74
N ARG A 316 -9.37 -5.57 10.14
CA ARG A 316 -10.66 -6.25 10.24
C ARG A 316 -10.58 -7.70 9.75
N PHE A 317 -10.09 -7.93 8.52
CA PHE A 317 -9.99 -9.27 7.96
C PHE A 317 -8.99 -10.17 8.67
N ALA A 318 -7.90 -9.60 9.14
CA ALA A 318 -6.81 -10.37 9.73
C ALA A 318 -6.87 -10.50 11.26
N GLY A 319 -7.80 -9.78 11.92
CA GLY A 319 -7.86 -9.71 13.38
C GLY A 319 -6.66 -8.99 14.01
N LEU A 320 -6.01 -8.08 13.26
CA LEU A 320 -4.84 -7.35 13.73
C LEU A 320 -5.24 -6.19 14.64
N LYS A 321 -4.42 -5.90 15.65
CA LYS A 321 -4.63 -4.81 16.61
C LYS A 321 -3.36 -3.96 16.72
N PRO A 322 -3.32 -2.77 16.10
CA PRO A 322 -2.18 -1.86 16.25
C PRO A 322 -1.97 -1.43 17.70
N SER A 323 -0.71 -1.38 18.12
CA SER A 323 -0.30 -0.92 19.46
C SER A 323 0.08 0.56 19.46
N ALA A 324 0.58 1.07 18.32
CA ALA A 324 0.89 2.49 18.12
C ALA A 324 0.79 2.86 16.65
N ILE A 325 0.51 4.14 16.39
CA ILE A 325 0.53 4.75 15.05
C ILE A 325 1.62 5.82 15.04
N VAL A 326 2.53 5.75 14.07
CA VAL A 326 3.52 6.79 13.78
C VAL A 326 3.00 7.62 12.62
N LEU A 327 2.75 8.90 12.87
CA LEU A 327 2.24 9.85 11.88
C LEU A 327 3.38 10.75 11.40
N VAL A 328 3.85 10.52 10.19
CA VAL A 328 4.97 11.26 9.59
C VAL A 328 4.48 12.57 9.00
N ALA A 329 5.22 13.65 9.29
CA ALA A 329 5.04 14.94 8.65
C ALA A 329 6.40 15.61 8.41
N THR A 330 6.43 16.69 7.64
CA THR A 330 7.62 17.52 7.38
C THR A 330 7.26 18.99 7.47
N CYS A 331 8.20 19.85 7.88
CA CYS A 331 8.00 21.31 7.82
C CYS A 331 7.61 21.75 6.41
N ARG A 332 8.21 21.13 5.37
CA ARG A 332 7.92 21.43 3.96
C ARG A 332 6.48 21.12 3.60
N ALA A 333 5.95 19.97 4.01
CA ALA A 333 4.56 19.60 3.75
C ALA A 333 3.57 20.50 4.48
N LEU A 334 3.87 20.91 5.71
CA LEU A 334 3.03 21.83 6.47
C LEU A 334 3.02 23.23 5.83
N LYS A 335 4.18 23.76 5.41
CA LYS A 335 4.25 25.04 4.67
C LYS A 335 3.51 24.98 3.33
N TYR A 336 3.61 23.85 2.59
CA TYR A 336 2.85 23.64 1.36
C TYR A 336 1.33 23.66 1.61
N ASN A 337 0.86 23.00 2.66
CA ASN A 337 -0.54 23.05 3.10
C ASN A 337 -0.96 24.47 3.57
N GLY A 338 0.00 25.30 3.94
CA GLY A 338 -0.20 26.73 4.25
C GLY A 338 -0.12 27.66 3.04
N GLY A 339 -0.04 27.09 1.80
CA GLY A 339 -0.10 27.85 0.56
C GLY A 339 1.27 28.22 -0.04
N VAL A 340 2.39 27.74 0.52
CA VAL A 340 3.73 28.00 -0.05
C VAL A 340 3.96 27.12 -1.29
N PRO A 341 4.38 27.70 -2.43
CA PRO A 341 4.72 26.94 -3.63
C PRO A 341 5.85 25.94 -3.38
N LYS A 342 5.82 24.77 -4.08
CA LYS A 342 6.83 23.71 -3.95
C LYS A 342 8.29 24.21 -4.02
N ALA A 343 8.57 25.19 -4.87
CA ALA A 343 9.94 25.72 -5.04
C ALA A 343 10.47 26.48 -3.80
N GLU A 344 9.58 26.93 -2.91
CA GLU A 344 9.90 27.83 -1.79
C GLU A 344 9.77 27.16 -0.42
N VAL A 345 9.25 25.94 -0.34
CA VAL A 345 9.00 25.22 0.94
C VAL A 345 10.27 24.95 1.77
N SER A 346 11.46 25.07 1.18
CA SER A 346 12.73 24.88 1.88
C SER A 346 13.16 26.10 2.71
N SER A 347 12.60 27.30 2.45
CA SER A 347 12.86 28.50 3.21
C SER A 347 12.02 28.53 4.49
N GLU A 348 12.56 29.12 5.57
CA GLU A 348 11.79 29.32 6.80
C GLU A 348 10.54 30.18 6.52
N ASN A 349 9.38 29.72 6.98
CA ASN A 349 8.13 30.45 6.90
C ASN A 349 7.16 29.98 7.99
N LEU A 350 7.36 30.52 9.19
CA LEU A 350 6.57 30.15 10.37
C LEU A 350 5.07 30.47 10.22
N ASP A 351 4.72 31.56 9.52
CA ASP A 351 3.32 31.95 9.34
C ASP A 351 2.59 30.95 8.41
N ALA A 352 3.22 30.57 7.31
CA ALA A 352 2.68 29.53 6.44
C ALA A 352 2.60 28.17 7.14
N LEU A 353 3.62 27.83 7.96
CA LEU A 353 3.58 26.60 8.76
C LEU A 353 2.40 26.61 9.73
N LYS A 354 2.16 27.73 10.43
CA LYS A 354 0.98 27.91 11.31
C LYS A 354 -0.34 27.78 10.56
N ALA A 355 -0.40 28.29 9.34
CA ALA A 355 -1.60 28.17 8.50
C ALA A 355 -1.84 26.71 8.06
N GLY A 356 -0.79 25.98 7.73
CA GLY A 356 -0.91 24.61 7.19
C GLY A 356 -0.91 23.48 8.23
N ILE A 357 -0.49 23.74 9.48
CA ILE A 357 -0.40 22.71 10.52
C ILE A 357 -1.78 22.12 10.91
N VAL A 358 -2.85 22.80 10.55
CA VAL A 358 -4.22 22.29 10.74
C VAL A 358 -4.44 20.96 10.02
N ASN A 359 -3.73 20.70 8.91
CA ASN A 359 -3.74 19.41 8.24
C ASN A 359 -3.23 18.30 9.17
N LEU A 360 -2.08 18.51 9.82
CA LEU A 360 -1.56 17.58 10.83
C LEU A 360 -2.56 17.36 11.97
N GLY A 361 -3.21 18.43 12.44
CA GLY A 361 -4.23 18.34 13.50
C GLY A 361 -5.39 17.41 13.14
N VAL A 362 -5.89 17.49 11.91
CA VAL A 362 -6.96 16.61 11.41
C VAL A 362 -6.47 15.16 11.37
N HIS A 363 -5.26 14.90 10.87
CA HIS A 363 -4.71 13.53 10.82
C HIS A 363 -4.47 12.95 12.22
N ILE A 364 -3.99 13.73 13.18
CA ILE A 364 -3.88 13.30 14.59
C ILE A 364 -5.27 12.92 15.13
N ALA A 365 -6.25 13.80 14.97
CA ALA A 365 -7.61 13.57 15.44
C ALA A 365 -8.24 12.31 14.81
N ASN A 366 -8.02 12.09 13.51
CA ASN A 366 -8.51 10.94 12.78
C ASN A 366 -7.91 9.63 13.31
N MET A 367 -6.59 9.57 13.50
CA MET A 367 -5.95 8.35 14.00
C MET A 367 -6.34 8.03 15.45
N ARG A 368 -6.59 9.03 16.28
CA ARG A 368 -7.08 8.83 17.65
C ARG A 368 -8.49 8.24 17.72
N LYS A 369 -9.33 8.37 16.68
CA LYS A 369 -10.66 7.74 16.62
C LYS A 369 -10.62 6.22 16.68
N TYR A 370 -9.49 5.62 16.31
CA TYR A 370 -9.28 4.17 16.39
C TYR A 370 -8.80 3.68 17.77
N ASN A 371 -8.72 4.57 18.78
CA ASN A 371 -8.27 4.27 20.15
C ASN A 371 -6.84 3.68 20.21
N VAL A 372 -5.96 4.14 19.34
CA VAL A 372 -4.55 3.73 19.29
C VAL A 372 -3.67 4.94 19.61
N PRO A 373 -2.62 4.80 20.44
CA PRO A 373 -1.67 5.88 20.71
C PRO A 373 -1.00 6.39 19.43
N VAL A 374 -0.85 7.72 19.31
CA VAL A 374 -0.26 8.39 18.15
C VAL A 374 1.04 9.09 18.54
N VAL A 375 2.11 8.80 17.79
CA VAL A 375 3.40 9.49 17.85
C VAL A 375 3.61 10.23 16.53
N VAL A 376 3.79 11.54 16.57
CA VAL A 376 4.13 12.33 15.39
C VAL A 376 5.64 12.28 15.18
N ALA A 377 6.07 11.82 14.00
CA ALA A 377 7.45 11.80 13.57
C ALA A 377 7.69 12.93 12.56
N ILE A 378 8.50 13.91 12.90
CA ILE A 378 8.92 14.94 11.95
C ILE A 378 10.19 14.48 11.25
N ASN A 379 10.06 14.15 9.96
CA ASN A 379 11.20 13.87 9.09
C ASN A 379 11.93 15.19 8.81
N ARG A 380 13.01 15.42 9.58
CA ARG A 380 13.74 16.68 9.63
C ARG A 380 14.66 16.85 8.41
N PHE A 381 14.61 18.02 7.82
CA PHE A 381 15.57 18.47 6.82
C PHE A 381 16.52 19.51 7.42
N GLY A 382 17.75 19.62 6.89
CA GLY A 382 18.73 20.56 7.39
C GLY A 382 18.35 22.04 7.24
N THR A 383 17.28 22.34 6.50
CA THR A 383 16.72 23.69 6.32
C THR A 383 15.62 24.04 7.31
N ASP A 384 15.16 23.08 8.13
CA ASP A 384 14.09 23.31 9.09
C ASP A 384 14.63 24.08 10.30
N SER A 385 13.96 25.20 10.65
CA SER A 385 14.38 26.04 11.76
C SER A 385 13.90 25.53 13.12
N ASP A 386 14.61 25.89 14.18
CA ASP A 386 14.23 25.53 15.54
C ASP A 386 12.88 26.16 15.95
N ALA A 387 12.53 27.34 15.39
CA ALA A 387 11.25 27.98 15.61
C ALA A 387 10.09 27.19 14.98
N GLU A 388 10.28 26.68 13.76
CA GLU A 388 9.29 25.82 13.08
C GLU A 388 9.10 24.50 13.84
N LEU A 389 10.20 23.84 14.22
CA LEU A 389 10.18 22.56 14.95
C LEU A 389 9.55 22.70 16.34
N GLY A 390 9.90 23.77 17.08
CA GLY A 390 9.33 24.03 18.40
C GLY A 390 7.82 24.28 18.34
N TYR A 391 7.35 25.01 17.33
CA TYR A 391 5.92 25.24 17.13
C TYR A 391 5.16 23.94 16.84
N ILE A 392 5.73 23.04 16.01
CA ILE A 392 5.13 21.73 15.72
C ILE A 392 5.05 20.88 17.00
N GLU A 393 6.11 20.86 17.82
CA GLU A 393 6.13 20.11 19.07
C GLU A 393 5.03 20.58 20.05
N GLU A 394 4.90 21.89 20.24
CA GLU A 394 3.84 22.47 21.08
C GLU A 394 2.44 22.12 20.54
N TYR A 395 2.26 22.20 19.23
CA TYR A 395 1.01 21.87 18.56
C TYR A 395 0.65 20.39 18.75
N CYS A 396 1.60 19.46 18.61
CA CYS A 396 1.38 18.02 18.84
C CYS A 396 0.94 17.75 20.28
N LYS A 397 1.65 18.33 21.26
CA LYS A 397 1.30 18.21 22.69
C LYS A 397 -0.12 18.74 22.98
N ALA A 398 -0.47 19.89 22.43
CA ALA A 398 -1.81 20.47 22.59
C ALA A 398 -2.92 19.60 21.97
N ASN A 399 -2.61 18.82 20.94
CA ASN A 399 -3.54 17.87 20.29
C ASN A 399 -3.46 16.45 20.86
N GLY A 400 -2.71 16.22 21.94
CA GLY A 400 -2.62 14.95 22.64
C GLY A 400 -1.88 13.86 21.86
N ALA A 401 -0.86 14.23 21.09
CA ALA A 401 0.06 13.32 20.40
C ALA A 401 1.48 13.50 20.96
N ASP A 402 2.20 12.40 21.10
CA ASP A 402 3.64 12.43 21.37
C ASP A 402 4.38 12.92 20.11
N PHE A 403 5.58 13.48 20.31
CA PHE A 403 6.39 14.06 19.24
C PHE A 403 7.83 13.55 19.31
N ALA A 404 8.42 13.29 18.15
CA ALA A 404 9.85 13.05 18.01
C ALA A 404 10.38 13.52 16.65
N LEU A 405 11.64 13.94 16.61
CA LEU A 405 12.35 14.19 15.37
C LEU A 405 12.86 12.87 14.77
N SER A 406 12.88 12.81 13.46
CA SER A 406 13.46 11.72 12.68
C SER A 406 14.54 12.28 11.73
N GLU A 407 15.78 11.90 11.94
CA GLU A 407 16.94 12.26 11.11
C GLU A 407 17.52 11.01 10.41
N VAL A 408 16.72 9.97 10.26
CA VAL A 408 17.15 8.65 9.78
C VAL A 408 17.69 8.67 8.36
N PHE A 409 17.27 9.60 7.52
CA PHE A 409 17.79 9.73 6.17
C PHE A 409 19.30 9.97 6.16
N GLY A 410 19.80 10.87 7.01
CA GLY A 410 21.21 11.22 7.08
C GLY A 410 22.04 10.41 8.08
N LYS A 411 21.40 9.82 9.08
CA LYS A 411 22.08 9.21 10.24
C LYS A 411 21.70 7.74 10.47
N GLY A 412 20.91 7.13 9.59
CA GLY A 412 20.44 5.76 9.78
C GLY A 412 19.68 5.56 11.10
N GLY A 413 19.87 4.42 11.73
CA GLY A 413 19.22 4.10 13.00
C GLY A 413 19.52 5.07 14.13
N ASP A 414 20.71 5.65 14.18
CA ASP A 414 21.09 6.62 15.21
C ASP A 414 20.21 7.89 15.16
N GLY A 415 19.78 8.29 13.94
CA GLY A 415 18.86 9.41 13.73
C GLY A 415 17.43 9.16 14.17
N GLY A 416 17.07 7.92 14.53
CA GLY A 416 15.72 7.50 14.94
C GLY A 416 15.59 7.07 16.40
N VAL A 417 16.67 7.12 17.20
CA VAL A 417 16.69 6.58 18.58
C VAL A 417 15.60 7.20 19.47
N GLU A 418 15.44 8.52 19.43
CA GLU A 418 14.40 9.19 20.24
C GLU A 418 12.99 8.84 19.76
N LEU A 419 12.79 8.74 18.45
CA LEU A 419 11.53 8.25 17.88
C LEU A 419 11.24 6.83 18.34
N ALA A 420 12.24 5.93 18.31
CA ALA A 420 12.07 4.55 18.75
C ALA A 420 11.69 4.45 20.24
N LYS A 421 12.31 5.23 21.11
CA LYS A 421 11.94 5.30 22.54
C LYS A 421 10.48 5.75 22.72
N LYS A 422 10.05 6.82 22.04
CA LYS A 422 8.68 7.32 22.09
C LYS A 422 7.66 6.30 21.58
N VAL A 423 8.00 5.56 20.53
CA VAL A 423 7.13 4.51 19.98
C VAL A 423 7.03 3.32 20.93
N VAL A 424 8.13 2.91 21.59
CA VAL A 424 8.10 1.88 22.64
C VAL A 424 7.22 2.32 23.80
N GLU A 425 7.40 3.55 24.31
CA GLU A 425 6.54 4.13 25.36
C GLU A 425 5.05 4.14 24.94
N ALA A 426 4.76 4.47 23.68
CA ALA A 426 3.40 4.45 23.15
C ALA A 426 2.82 3.03 23.11
N CYS A 427 3.61 2.03 22.74
CA CYS A 427 3.19 0.62 22.71
C CYS A 427 2.89 0.03 24.10
N GLU A 428 3.40 0.63 25.18
CA GLU A 428 3.08 0.22 26.56
C GLU A 428 1.77 0.84 27.08
N LYS A 429 1.26 1.88 26.41
CA LYS A 429 -0.05 2.47 26.74
C LYS A 429 -1.17 1.51 26.34
N PRO A 430 -2.32 1.52 27.05
CA PRO A 430 -3.49 0.73 26.63
C PRO A 430 -3.93 1.11 25.21
N SER A 431 -4.15 0.10 24.37
CA SER A 431 -4.75 0.25 23.04
C SER A 431 -6.04 -0.58 23.00
N ASP A 432 -7.18 0.09 22.82
CA ASP A 432 -8.48 -0.54 22.61
C ASP A 432 -8.94 -0.31 21.17
N PHE A 433 -8.11 -0.78 20.24
CA PHE A 433 -8.35 -0.63 18.80
C PHE A 433 -9.75 -1.07 18.41
N LYS A 434 -10.46 -0.18 17.69
CA LYS A 434 -11.76 -0.44 17.08
C LYS A 434 -11.78 0.12 15.66
N PRO A 435 -12.29 -0.65 14.69
CA PRO A 435 -12.60 -0.12 13.37
C PRO A 435 -13.58 1.07 13.45
N LEU A 436 -13.54 1.94 12.45
CA LEU A 436 -14.34 3.16 12.40
C LEU A 436 -15.85 2.90 12.39
N TYR A 437 -16.26 1.78 11.80
CA TYR A 437 -17.66 1.40 11.64
C TYR A 437 -17.86 -0.10 11.87
N PRO A 438 -19.06 -0.53 12.34
CA PRO A 438 -19.40 -1.94 12.52
C PRO A 438 -19.68 -2.63 11.16
N ASP A 439 -19.63 -3.97 11.15
CA ASP A 439 -19.77 -4.77 9.92
C ASP A 439 -21.18 -4.70 9.34
N GLU A 440 -22.19 -4.48 10.18
CA GLU A 440 -23.62 -4.54 9.83
C GLU A 440 -24.09 -3.36 8.97
N LEU A 441 -23.33 -2.27 8.91
CA LEU A 441 -23.69 -1.11 8.09
C LEU A 441 -23.70 -1.46 6.60
N THR A 442 -24.58 -0.82 5.87
CA THR A 442 -24.65 -0.88 4.40
C THR A 442 -23.46 -0.15 3.77
N VAL A 443 -23.19 -0.42 2.49
CA VAL A 443 -22.15 0.29 1.72
C VAL A 443 -22.32 1.81 1.83
N LYS A 444 -23.53 2.35 1.69
CA LYS A 444 -23.78 3.80 1.81
C LYS A 444 -23.47 4.34 3.21
N GLU A 445 -23.89 3.63 4.25
CA GLU A 445 -23.62 4.04 5.63
C GLU A 445 -22.14 4.01 5.95
N LYS A 446 -21.36 3.04 5.41
CA LYS A 446 -19.91 2.97 5.55
C LYS A 446 -19.22 4.10 4.79
N ILE A 447 -19.65 4.41 3.57
CA ILE A 447 -19.17 5.58 2.81
C ILE A 447 -19.38 6.87 3.62
N ASP A 448 -20.57 7.04 4.16
CA ASP A 448 -20.94 8.22 4.95
C ASP A 448 -20.11 8.31 6.23
N ALA A 449 -19.86 7.19 6.91
CA ALA A 449 -19.02 7.12 8.10
C ALA A 449 -17.58 7.56 7.81
N ILE A 450 -16.96 7.09 6.74
CA ILE A 450 -15.60 7.49 6.35
C ILE A 450 -15.57 8.96 5.91
N ALA A 451 -16.49 9.37 5.01
CA ALA A 451 -16.51 10.72 4.48
C ALA A 451 -16.65 11.77 5.58
N LYS A 452 -17.54 11.55 6.54
CA LYS A 452 -17.77 12.49 7.65
C LYS A 452 -16.67 12.43 8.72
N ASN A 453 -16.27 11.23 9.13
CA ASN A 453 -15.35 11.10 10.26
C ASN A 453 -13.88 11.25 9.88
N ILE A 454 -13.47 10.81 8.68
CA ILE A 454 -12.06 10.85 8.25
C ILE A 454 -11.80 12.07 7.38
N TYR A 455 -12.66 12.34 6.39
CA TYR A 455 -12.44 13.45 5.46
C TYR A 455 -12.98 14.78 6.01
N GLY A 456 -14.01 14.75 6.86
CA GLY A 456 -14.66 15.95 7.37
C GLY A 456 -15.68 16.54 6.39
N ALA A 457 -16.20 15.73 5.45
CA ALA A 457 -17.21 16.17 4.49
C ALA A 457 -18.55 16.46 5.17
N ALA A 458 -19.25 17.49 4.69
CA ALA A 458 -20.57 17.87 5.17
C ALA A 458 -21.63 16.85 4.73
N ARG A 459 -21.50 16.33 3.50
CA ARG A 459 -22.40 15.30 2.96
C ARG A 459 -21.76 14.51 1.83
N VAL A 460 -22.40 13.39 1.48
CA VAL A 460 -22.04 12.55 0.34
C VAL A 460 -23.17 12.58 -0.70
N ASN A 461 -22.80 12.84 -1.95
CA ASN A 461 -23.68 12.80 -3.10
C ASN A 461 -23.40 11.55 -3.94
N TYR A 462 -24.40 11.09 -4.67
CA TYR A 462 -24.29 9.93 -5.55
C TYR A 462 -24.78 10.27 -6.95
N THR A 463 -23.99 9.94 -7.96
CA THR A 463 -24.45 10.03 -9.36
C THR A 463 -25.46 8.91 -9.65
N THR A 464 -26.26 9.07 -10.71
CA THR A 464 -27.18 8.00 -11.16
C THR A 464 -26.45 6.68 -11.47
N GLN A 465 -25.19 6.77 -11.96
CA GLN A 465 -24.36 5.61 -12.21
C GLN A 465 -23.95 4.92 -10.91
N ALA A 466 -23.54 5.68 -9.91
CA ALA A 466 -23.19 5.14 -8.59
C ALA A 466 -24.37 4.45 -7.91
N GLU A 467 -25.58 5.05 -7.99
CA GLU A 467 -26.80 4.44 -7.43
C GLU A 467 -27.11 3.08 -8.08
N LYS A 468 -26.99 2.99 -9.42
CA LYS A 468 -27.18 1.72 -10.14
C LYS A 468 -26.14 0.68 -9.74
N ALA A 469 -24.88 1.08 -9.63
CA ALA A 469 -23.80 0.18 -9.24
C ALA A 469 -23.97 -0.33 -7.78
N ILE A 470 -24.40 0.53 -6.85
CA ILE A 470 -24.71 0.12 -5.47
C ILE A 470 -25.87 -0.88 -5.45
N ALA A 471 -26.91 -0.66 -6.25
CA ALA A 471 -28.03 -1.59 -6.36
C ALA A 471 -27.59 -2.99 -6.87
N GLU A 472 -26.63 -3.03 -7.83
CA GLU A 472 -26.04 -4.31 -8.27
C GLU A 472 -25.22 -4.99 -7.15
N VAL A 473 -24.42 -4.23 -6.38
CA VAL A 473 -23.69 -4.75 -5.22
C VAL A 473 -24.65 -5.35 -4.18
N GLN A 474 -25.77 -4.69 -3.93
CA GLN A 474 -26.83 -5.18 -3.03
C GLN A 474 -27.48 -6.47 -3.55
N LYS A 475 -27.79 -6.51 -4.85
CA LYS A 475 -28.36 -7.70 -5.51
C LYS A 475 -27.42 -8.92 -5.41
N LEU A 476 -26.10 -8.69 -5.44
CA LEU A 476 -25.09 -9.74 -5.28
C LEU A 476 -24.85 -10.13 -3.81
N GLY A 477 -25.59 -9.54 -2.85
CA GLY A 477 -25.42 -9.82 -1.42
C GLY A 477 -24.16 -9.23 -0.79
N ALA A 478 -23.51 -8.27 -1.46
CA ALA A 478 -22.23 -7.68 -1.04
C ALA A 478 -22.39 -6.34 -0.27
N ASP A 479 -23.62 -5.94 0.10
CA ASP A 479 -23.93 -4.66 0.75
C ASP A 479 -23.31 -4.49 2.16
N LYS A 480 -22.81 -5.57 2.75
CA LYS A 480 -22.14 -5.56 4.07
C LYS A 480 -20.60 -5.61 3.98
N MET A 481 -20.03 -5.66 2.79
CA MET A 481 -18.58 -5.65 2.63
C MET A 481 -17.97 -4.30 3.07
N PRO A 482 -16.72 -4.29 3.55
CA PRO A 482 -15.98 -3.05 3.76
C PRO A 482 -15.88 -2.22 2.49
N VAL A 483 -15.73 -0.92 2.62
CA VAL A 483 -15.56 -0.01 1.47
C VAL A 483 -14.14 0.48 1.37
N CYS A 484 -13.64 0.57 0.14
CA CYS A 484 -12.34 1.09 -0.23
C CYS A 484 -12.55 2.35 -1.06
N ILE A 485 -12.46 3.52 -0.43
CA ILE A 485 -12.69 4.79 -1.14
C ILE A 485 -11.46 5.15 -1.98
N ALA A 486 -11.69 5.27 -3.28
CA ALA A 486 -10.74 5.71 -4.28
C ALA A 486 -10.92 7.22 -4.52
N LYS A 487 -10.01 8.01 -3.97
CA LYS A 487 -10.03 9.48 -3.90
C LYS A 487 -8.65 10.04 -4.26
N THR A 488 -8.56 11.32 -4.60
CA THR A 488 -7.27 12.00 -4.67
C THR A 488 -6.52 11.89 -3.33
N GLN A 489 -5.22 11.68 -3.39
CA GLN A 489 -4.37 11.60 -2.21
C GLN A 489 -3.92 12.98 -1.67
N TYR A 490 -4.09 14.04 -2.44
CA TYR A 490 -3.51 15.36 -2.17
C TYR A 490 -4.37 16.25 -1.26
N SER A 491 -5.58 15.85 -0.95
CA SER A 491 -6.52 16.59 -0.11
C SER A 491 -7.36 15.65 0.73
N LEU A 492 -7.92 16.12 1.83
CA LEU A 492 -8.98 15.43 2.57
C LEU A 492 -10.30 15.39 1.76
N SER A 493 -10.51 16.36 0.87
CA SER A 493 -11.64 16.41 -0.06
C SER A 493 -11.37 15.52 -1.31
N ASP A 494 -12.34 15.40 -2.21
CA ASP A 494 -12.18 14.83 -3.56
C ASP A 494 -11.68 15.86 -4.60
N ASP A 495 -11.47 17.13 -4.17
CA ASP A 495 -10.80 18.18 -4.95
C ASP A 495 -9.33 18.31 -4.48
N PRO A 496 -8.34 18.00 -5.34
CA PRO A 496 -6.92 18.07 -4.96
C PRO A 496 -6.40 19.48 -4.69
N THR A 497 -7.14 20.52 -5.02
CA THR A 497 -6.74 21.91 -4.81
C THR A 497 -7.10 22.44 -3.42
N LEU A 498 -7.96 21.76 -2.68
CA LEU A 498 -8.37 22.14 -1.33
C LEU A 498 -7.36 21.62 -0.32
N LEU A 499 -6.35 22.42 -0.01
CA LEU A 499 -5.26 22.08 0.91
C LEU A 499 -5.63 22.33 2.38
N GLY A 500 -4.78 21.88 3.30
CA GLY A 500 -4.92 22.10 4.74
C GLY A 500 -6.04 21.26 5.35
N ALA A 501 -7.03 21.89 5.94
CA ALA A 501 -8.21 21.29 6.55
C ALA A 501 -9.49 21.89 5.97
N PRO A 502 -9.90 21.51 4.76
CA PRO A 502 -11.11 22.02 4.12
C PRO A 502 -12.34 21.74 4.96
N LYS A 503 -13.32 22.65 4.90
CA LYS A 503 -14.61 22.55 5.62
C LYS A 503 -15.76 22.74 4.64
N ASP A 504 -16.94 22.30 5.05
CA ASP A 504 -18.21 22.51 4.33
C ASP A 504 -18.20 22.02 2.87
N PHE A 505 -17.31 21.06 2.55
CA PHE A 505 -17.24 20.43 1.24
C PHE A 505 -18.09 19.15 1.18
N GLU A 506 -18.38 18.71 -0.02
CA GLU A 506 -19.15 17.50 -0.30
C GLU A 506 -18.27 16.51 -1.05
N ILE A 507 -18.47 15.22 -0.79
CA ILE A 507 -17.87 14.13 -1.56
C ILE A 507 -18.91 13.62 -2.56
N THR A 508 -18.51 13.47 -3.83
CA THR A 508 -19.38 12.91 -4.85
C THR A 508 -18.93 11.51 -5.27
N VAL A 509 -19.70 10.49 -4.94
CA VAL A 509 -19.50 9.12 -5.43
C VAL A 509 -19.95 9.05 -6.88
N ARG A 510 -18.99 8.81 -7.79
CA ARG A 510 -19.22 8.75 -9.24
C ARG A 510 -19.54 7.36 -9.72
N ASN A 511 -18.92 6.35 -9.12
CA ASN A 511 -19.14 4.94 -9.45
C ASN A 511 -18.76 4.05 -8.28
N VAL A 512 -19.20 2.80 -8.35
CA VAL A 512 -18.85 1.74 -7.39
C VAL A 512 -18.53 0.47 -8.16
N SER A 513 -17.53 -0.30 -7.73
CA SER A 513 -17.22 -1.61 -8.28
C SER A 513 -16.99 -2.63 -7.16
N LEU A 514 -17.32 -3.89 -7.44
CA LEU A 514 -17.14 -4.98 -6.49
C LEU A 514 -15.84 -5.72 -6.75
N SER A 515 -14.94 -5.74 -5.77
CA SER A 515 -13.78 -6.64 -5.70
C SER A 515 -14.18 -7.86 -4.86
N ASN A 516 -14.95 -8.75 -5.45
CA ASN A 516 -15.65 -9.82 -4.72
C ASN A 516 -14.71 -10.86 -4.12
N GLY A 517 -13.65 -11.22 -4.84
CA GLY A 517 -12.63 -12.15 -4.35
C GLY A 517 -11.77 -11.54 -3.24
N ALA A 518 -11.45 -10.24 -3.35
CA ALA A 518 -10.77 -9.51 -2.29
C ALA A 518 -11.67 -9.23 -1.08
N GLY A 519 -12.99 -9.14 -1.29
CA GLY A 519 -13.99 -9.01 -0.22
C GLY A 519 -14.26 -7.56 0.19
N PHE A 520 -14.12 -6.59 -0.71
CA PHE A 520 -14.48 -5.19 -0.46
C PHE A 520 -15.09 -4.51 -1.68
N VAL A 521 -15.75 -3.40 -1.45
CA VAL A 521 -16.37 -2.56 -2.48
C VAL A 521 -15.50 -1.34 -2.74
N VAL A 522 -15.09 -1.11 -3.99
CA VAL A 522 -14.34 0.09 -4.39
C VAL A 522 -15.30 1.22 -4.73
N VAL A 523 -15.09 2.39 -4.13
CA VAL A 523 -15.96 3.57 -4.25
C VAL A 523 -15.16 4.69 -4.90
N TYR A 524 -15.53 5.10 -6.11
CA TYR A 524 -14.83 6.12 -6.89
C TYR A 524 -15.44 7.50 -6.66
N THR A 525 -14.65 8.44 -6.16
CA THR A 525 -15.06 9.84 -5.97
C THR A 525 -14.46 10.79 -7.00
N GLY A 526 -13.56 10.28 -7.85
CA GLY A 526 -12.87 11.02 -8.91
C GLY A 526 -12.44 10.12 -10.05
N ASP A 527 -11.72 10.68 -11.01
CA ASP A 527 -11.11 9.94 -12.12
C ASP A 527 -9.83 9.25 -11.63
N ILE A 528 -9.98 8.02 -11.14
CA ILE A 528 -8.87 7.24 -10.59
C ILE A 528 -8.19 6.45 -11.69
N MET A 529 -6.90 6.73 -11.88
CA MET A 529 -6.08 6.07 -12.90
C MET A 529 -5.65 4.68 -12.44
N THR A 530 -6.21 3.64 -13.07
CA THR A 530 -5.80 2.24 -12.86
C THR A 530 -4.70 1.79 -13.80
N MET A 531 -4.41 2.56 -14.85
CA MET A 531 -3.26 2.43 -15.72
C MET A 531 -2.59 3.82 -15.84
N PRO A 532 -1.59 4.12 -14.99
CA PRO A 532 -0.83 5.36 -15.08
C PRO A 532 -0.11 5.50 -16.42
N GLY A 533 0.17 6.72 -16.85
CA GLY A 533 1.02 6.99 -17.99
C GLY A 533 2.41 7.44 -17.53
N LEU A 534 3.41 7.24 -18.38
CA LEU A 534 4.72 7.85 -18.15
C LEU A 534 4.62 9.39 -18.23
N PRO A 535 5.32 10.13 -17.37
CA PRO A 535 5.39 11.59 -17.42
C PRO A 535 6.21 12.06 -18.62
N LYS A 536 6.26 13.38 -18.82
CA LYS A 536 7.06 14.00 -19.91
C LYS A 536 8.55 13.66 -19.79
N ALA A 537 9.07 13.59 -18.58
CA ALA A 537 10.43 13.17 -18.26
C ALA A 537 10.34 12.01 -17.23
N PRO A 538 10.24 10.76 -17.69
CA PRO A 538 10.19 9.61 -16.80
C PRO A 538 11.55 9.34 -16.14
N ALA A 539 11.53 8.73 -14.96
CA ALA A 539 12.74 8.29 -14.26
C ALA A 539 13.61 7.36 -15.13
N ALA A 540 12.98 6.61 -16.02
CA ALA A 540 13.66 5.77 -17.02
C ALA A 540 14.71 6.49 -17.87
N HIS A 541 14.64 7.81 -18.03
CA HIS A 541 15.65 8.59 -18.76
C HIS A 541 17.01 8.64 -18.04
N ASN A 542 17.03 8.41 -16.73
CA ASN A 542 18.22 8.52 -15.90
C ASN A 542 18.75 7.13 -15.46
N ILE A 543 17.96 6.08 -15.65
CA ILE A 543 18.35 4.71 -15.27
C ILE A 543 19.18 4.12 -16.39
N ASP A 544 20.41 3.66 -16.07
CA ASP A 544 21.34 3.05 -17.02
C ASP A 544 22.14 1.92 -16.36
N VAL A 545 22.91 1.19 -17.15
CA VAL A 545 23.83 0.14 -16.69
C VAL A 545 25.21 0.43 -17.24
N ASN A 546 26.21 0.53 -16.38
CA ASN A 546 27.59 0.75 -16.79
C ASN A 546 28.24 -0.52 -17.38
N GLY A 547 29.49 -0.40 -17.86
CA GLY A 547 30.24 -1.50 -18.48
C GLY A 547 30.54 -2.69 -17.55
N ASP A 548 30.46 -2.49 -16.25
CA ASP A 548 30.67 -3.52 -15.21
C ASP A 548 29.36 -4.19 -14.77
N GLY A 549 28.22 -3.77 -15.34
CA GLY A 549 26.89 -4.28 -15.03
C GLY A 549 26.24 -3.63 -13.82
N GLU A 550 26.78 -2.54 -13.30
CA GLU A 550 26.22 -1.79 -12.18
C GLU A 550 25.12 -0.82 -12.67
N ILE A 551 24.01 -0.79 -11.95
CA ILE A 551 22.88 0.09 -12.26
C ILE A 551 23.18 1.49 -11.74
N THR A 552 22.87 2.49 -12.56
CA THR A 552 22.96 3.91 -12.20
C THR A 552 21.60 4.59 -12.33
N GLY A 553 21.39 5.70 -11.62
CA GLY A 553 20.16 6.50 -11.71
C GLY A 553 18.90 5.86 -11.15
N LEU A 554 18.99 4.69 -10.53
CA LEU A 554 17.92 4.11 -9.73
C LEU A 554 17.96 4.76 -8.33
N PHE A 555 16.82 5.09 -7.75
CA PHE A 555 16.72 5.79 -6.46
C PHE A 555 15.97 5.00 -5.42
#